data_388b8be5303c411eceeeb41f77a9b167
#
_entry.id   388b8be5303c411eceeeb41f77a9b167
#
_cell.length_a   1.000
_cell.length_b   1.000
_cell.length_c   1.000
_cell.angle_alpha   90.00
_cell.angle_beta   90.00
_cell.angle_gamma   90.00
#
_symmetry.space_group_name_H-M   'P 1'
#
loop_
_entity.id
_entity.type
_entity.pdbx_description
1 polymer ?
#
loop_
_entity_poly.entity_id
_entity_poly.type
_entity_poly.pdbx_seq_one_letter_code
_entity_poly.pdbx_strand_id
1 'polypeptide(L)'
;YRHDLTVVCECTFNWYWLADACAAAGIEFVLAHALYLAHIHGGKNKNDRVDSEKLAHLLRTNLIPPAYVYPAERRPMRALLRQRLSYVWRRAEVLAHVSMKQSAEGLVPAAKSGRNRDVWEERILAQYANPLHKFGAECDMEVVRAYDRQIDRLDLEVARQAKKHLGRDYHLLQTVPGVGQVLGLTILFEMDAVARFPTAKDFLSYCRLVKGSVASAGKVKGLTGGKMGNAYLRWAFGEAAVLAKRSHPLLKPYAERLVAKHGKFRGNAILAAKMARAVYHM
;
A
#
# COMPACT_ATOMS: atom_id res chain seq x y z
N TYR A 1 32.58 25.83 1.67
CA TYR A 1 31.18 25.69 1.23
C TYR A 1 30.48 24.38 1.68
N ARG A 2 31.21 23.31 2.10
CA ARG A 2 30.56 22.03 2.48
C ARG A 2 29.72 22.10 3.76
N HIS A 3 30.05 22.95 4.69
CA HIS A 3 29.40 23.08 6.00
C HIS A 3 28.06 23.85 5.95
N ASP A 4 27.83 24.62 4.87
CA ASP A 4 26.64 25.45 4.71
C ASP A 4 25.75 25.01 3.55
N LEU A 5 25.94 23.76 3.04
CA LEU A 5 25.20 23.23 1.92
C LEU A 5 24.03 22.37 2.42
N THR A 6 22.83 22.75 2.06
CA THR A 6 21.62 21.91 2.24
C THR A 6 21.09 21.51 0.87
N VAL A 7 20.81 20.24 0.68
CA VAL A 7 20.24 19.68 -0.56
C VAL A 7 18.76 19.38 -0.36
N VAL A 8 17.92 19.87 -1.27
CA VAL A 8 16.48 19.57 -1.28
C VAL A 8 16.11 18.77 -2.53
N CYS A 9 15.27 17.76 -2.37
CA CYS A 9 14.76 16.93 -3.46
C CYS A 9 13.27 16.66 -3.27
N GLU A 10 12.52 16.62 -4.37
CA GLU A 10 11.11 16.23 -4.34
C GLU A 10 10.96 14.71 -4.09
N CYS A 11 10.00 14.30 -3.25
CA CYS A 11 9.69 12.92 -2.95
C CYS A 11 9.02 12.22 -4.15
N THR A 12 9.81 11.92 -5.16
CA THR A 12 9.46 11.11 -6.33
C THR A 12 9.94 9.64 -6.13
N PHE A 13 10.26 8.88 -7.19
CA PHE A 13 10.63 7.46 -7.03
C PHE A 13 12.14 7.23 -6.84
N ASN A 14 13.02 8.20 -7.16
CA ASN A 14 14.48 7.99 -7.29
C ASN A 14 15.35 8.82 -6.33
N TRP A 15 14.83 9.30 -5.21
CA TRP A 15 15.56 10.17 -4.28
C TRP A 15 16.49 9.43 -3.31
N TYR A 16 16.36 8.10 -3.15
CA TYR A 16 17.13 7.33 -2.16
C TYR A 16 18.63 7.48 -2.29
N TRP A 17 19.15 7.33 -3.52
CA TRP A 17 20.58 7.44 -3.79
C TRP A 17 21.15 8.82 -3.43
N LEU A 18 20.37 9.88 -3.66
CA LEU A 18 20.78 11.26 -3.35
C LEU A 18 20.82 11.49 -1.83
N ALA A 19 19.80 11.00 -1.09
CA ALA A 19 19.79 11.07 0.36
C ALA A 19 20.98 10.32 0.98
N ASP A 20 21.32 9.14 0.44
CA ASP A 20 22.45 8.34 0.91
C ASP A 20 23.80 9.00 0.57
N ALA A 21 23.92 9.60 -0.61
CA ALA A 21 25.12 10.36 -0.99
C ALA A 21 25.30 11.61 -0.11
N CYS A 22 24.24 12.35 0.20
CA CYS A 22 24.29 13.48 1.12
C CYS A 22 24.70 13.04 2.53
N ALA A 23 24.11 11.95 3.04
CA ALA A 23 24.48 11.40 4.34
C ALA A 23 25.96 10.98 4.40
N ALA A 24 26.48 10.31 3.38
CA ALA A 24 27.88 9.92 3.28
C ALA A 24 28.84 11.11 3.21
N ALA A 25 28.39 12.23 2.60
CA ALA A 25 29.16 13.46 2.48
C ALA A 25 29.01 14.42 3.67
N GLY A 26 28.17 14.10 4.67
CA GLY A 26 27.84 14.99 5.79
C GLY A 26 27.06 16.23 5.37
N ILE A 27 26.31 16.17 4.28
CA ILE A 27 25.49 17.27 3.74
C ILE A 27 24.05 17.10 4.25
N GLU A 28 23.46 18.20 4.73
CA GLU A 28 22.07 18.21 5.13
C GLU A 28 21.15 17.91 3.93
N PHE A 29 20.19 16.98 4.12
CA PHE A 29 19.25 16.61 3.08
C PHE A 29 17.80 16.80 3.52
N VAL A 30 17.03 17.54 2.74
CA VAL A 30 15.59 17.80 2.95
C VAL A 30 14.79 17.14 1.84
N LEU A 31 13.91 16.19 2.20
CA LEU A 31 12.97 15.59 1.28
C LEU A 31 11.67 16.38 1.28
N ALA A 32 11.28 16.92 0.14
CA ALA A 32 10.10 17.75 -0.02
C ALA A 32 8.88 16.90 -0.45
N HIS A 33 7.72 17.13 0.17
CA HIS A 33 6.50 16.36 -0.11
C HIS A 33 5.83 16.83 -1.41
N ALA A 34 5.93 16.03 -2.48
CA ALA A 34 5.48 16.35 -3.83
C ALA A 34 4.04 16.89 -3.93
N LEU A 35 3.08 16.24 -3.25
CA LEU A 35 1.67 16.65 -3.30
C LEU A 35 1.40 17.99 -2.61
N TYR A 36 2.14 18.31 -1.53
CA TYR A 36 2.00 19.60 -0.87
C TYR A 36 2.70 20.71 -1.65
N LEU A 37 3.84 20.42 -2.27
CA LEU A 37 4.51 21.36 -3.19
C LEU A 37 3.59 21.77 -4.34
N ALA A 38 2.86 20.85 -4.93
CA ALA A 38 1.93 21.13 -6.01
C ALA A 38 0.82 22.12 -5.63
N HIS A 39 0.47 22.24 -4.35
CA HIS A 39 -0.50 23.22 -3.85
C HIS A 39 0.12 24.61 -3.62
N ILE A 40 1.45 24.70 -3.43
CA ILE A 40 2.14 25.94 -3.18
C ILE A 40 2.53 26.65 -4.49
N HIS A 41 2.80 25.87 -5.56
CA HIS A 41 3.30 26.39 -6.84
C HIS A 41 2.54 25.87 -8.05
N GLY A 42 1.48 26.58 -8.44
CA GLY A 42 0.73 26.39 -9.69
C GLY A 42 1.22 27.33 -10.81
N GLY A 43 2.32 27.01 -11.49
CA GLY A 43 2.74 27.75 -12.70
C GLY A 43 2.40 26.98 -13.99
N LYS A 44 2.10 27.69 -15.10
CA LYS A 44 1.85 27.08 -16.40
C LYS A 44 3.11 26.49 -17.04
N ASN A 45 4.28 27.10 -16.77
CA ASN A 45 5.58 26.66 -17.29
C ASN A 45 6.21 25.68 -16.31
N LYS A 46 6.45 24.46 -16.77
CA LYS A 46 7.05 23.38 -16.02
C LYS A 46 8.31 22.90 -16.72
N ASN A 47 9.49 23.13 -16.09
CA ASN A 47 10.75 22.55 -16.49
C ASN A 47 11.66 22.40 -15.25
N ASP A 48 12.64 21.52 -15.34
CA ASP A 48 13.48 21.14 -14.21
C ASP A 48 14.25 22.32 -13.60
N ARG A 49 14.66 23.31 -14.41
CA ARG A 49 15.34 24.52 -13.94
C ARG A 49 14.42 25.38 -13.07
N VAL A 50 13.21 25.65 -13.55
CA VAL A 50 12.20 26.44 -12.81
C VAL A 50 11.80 25.73 -11.54
N ASP A 51 11.65 24.40 -11.58
CA ASP A 51 11.25 23.62 -10.42
C ASP A 51 12.38 23.55 -9.38
N SER A 52 13.65 23.45 -9.78
CA SER A 52 14.81 23.52 -8.86
C SER A 52 15.00 24.91 -8.24
N GLU A 53 14.82 26.00 -8.99
CA GLU A 53 14.85 27.37 -8.44
C GLU A 53 13.74 27.56 -7.39
N LYS A 54 12.54 27.07 -7.64
CA LYS A 54 11.42 27.14 -6.69
C LYS A 54 11.73 26.36 -5.41
N LEU A 55 12.27 25.13 -5.52
CA LEU A 55 12.68 24.34 -4.36
C LEU A 55 13.73 25.09 -3.53
N ALA A 56 14.75 25.69 -4.16
CA ALA A 56 15.77 26.48 -3.48
C ALA A 56 15.18 27.70 -2.75
N HIS A 57 14.23 28.41 -3.38
CA HIS A 57 13.51 29.50 -2.74
C HIS A 57 12.69 29.09 -1.54
N LEU A 58 11.95 27.98 -1.65
CA LEU A 58 11.14 27.43 -0.56
C LEU A 58 12.03 26.94 0.59
N LEU A 59 13.19 26.33 0.28
CA LEU A 59 14.16 25.92 1.28
C LEU A 59 14.68 27.12 2.05
N ARG A 60 15.15 28.16 1.34
CA ARG A 60 15.65 29.40 1.94
C ARG A 60 14.64 30.12 2.84
N THR A 61 13.34 30.02 2.51
CA THR A 61 12.27 30.66 3.28
C THR A 61 11.65 29.73 4.34
N ASN A 62 12.20 28.53 4.53
CA ASN A 62 11.70 27.49 5.44
C ASN A 62 10.22 27.10 5.19
N LEU A 63 9.80 27.11 3.92
CA LEU A 63 8.44 26.78 3.48
C LEU A 63 8.34 25.40 2.81
N ILE A 64 9.41 24.60 2.84
CA ILE A 64 9.38 23.22 2.33
C ILE A 64 8.46 22.37 3.22
N PRO A 65 7.39 21.74 2.68
CA PRO A 65 6.65 20.71 3.40
C PRO A 65 7.52 19.42 3.47
N PRO A 66 8.06 19.06 4.63
CA PRO A 66 8.99 17.94 4.71
C PRO A 66 8.29 16.61 4.51
N ALA A 67 8.95 15.68 3.81
CA ALA A 67 8.60 14.30 3.73
C ALA A 67 9.56 13.45 4.58
N TYR A 68 9.10 12.28 5.00
CA TYR A 68 9.90 11.39 5.81
C TYR A 68 10.99 10.70 4.98
N VAL A 69 12.24 10.89 5.38
CA VAL A 69 13.39 10.17 4.82
C VAL A 69 13.43 8.77 5.42
N TYR A 70 13.01 7.77 4.64
CA TYR A 70 12.91 6.39 5.11
C TYR A 70 14.32 5.78 5.29
N PRO A 71 14.62 5.14 6.46
CA PRO A 71 15.94 4.61 6.78
C PRO A 71 16.48 3.62 5.75
N ALA A 72 17.75 3.75 5.38
CA ALA A 72 18.38 2.96 4.31
C ALA A 72 18.36 1.46 4.61
N GLU A 73 18.66 1.06 5.85
CA GLU A 73 18.73 -0.33 6.30
C GLU A 73 17.38 -1.05 6.26
N ARG A 74 16.26 -0.32 6.28
CA ARG A 74 14.91 -0.90 6.24
C ARG A 74 14.30 -0.96 4.83
N ARG A 75 14.88 -0.24 3.87
CA ARG A 75 14.39 -0.15 2.48
C ARG A 75 14.35 -1.49 1.75
N PRO A 76 15.36 -2.39 1.87
CA PRO A 76 15.35 -3.67 1.16
C PRO A 76 14.15 -4.55 1.51
N MET A 77 13.84 -4.70 2.80
CA MET A 77 12.69 -5.49 3.24
C MET A 77 11.36 -4.86 2.83
N ARG A 78 11.25 -3.54 2.94
CA ARG A 78 10.08 -2.79 2.45
C ARG A 78 9.89 -2.97 0.95
N ALA A 79 10.96 -2.91 0.15
CA ALA A 79 10.91 -3.12 -1.30
C ALA A 79 10.44 -4.54 -1.64
N LEU A 80 10.95 -5.56 -0.93
CA LEU A 80 10.56 -6.96 -1.11
C LEU A 80 9.07 -7.18 -0.85
N LEU A 81 8.53 -6.63 0.25
CA LEU A 81 7.10 -6.70 0.58
C LEU A 81 6.23 -6.00 -0.48
N ARG A 82 6.68 -4.85 -0.99
CA ARG A 82 6.00 -4.14 -2.07
C ARG A 82 6.03 -4.91 -3.39
N GLN A 83 7.16 -5.52 -3.72
CA GLN A 83 7.31 -6.36 -4.91
C GLN A 83 6.34 -7.55 -4.85
N ARG A 84 6.28 -8.23 -3.69
CA ARG A 84 5.33 -9.32 -3.47
C ARG A 84 3.88 -8.87 -3.71
N LEU A 85 3.49 -7.73 -3.13
CA LEU A 85 2.13 -7.21 -3.29
C LEU A 85 1.83 -6.79 -4.74
N SER A 86 2.81 -6.22 -5.44
CA SER A 86 2.70 -5.91 -6.87
C SER A 86 2.37 -7.16 -7.69
N TYR A 87 3.01 -8.30 -7.40
CA TYR A 87 2.72 -9.55 -8.10
C TYR A 87 1.34 -10.11 -7.76
N VAL A 88 0.90 -9.98 -6.49
CA VAL A 88 -0.46 -10.35 -6.10
C VAL A 88 -1.50 -9.55 -6.87
N TRP A 89 -1.30 -8.24 -7.05
CA TRP A 89 -2.22 -7.38 -7.82
C TRP A 89 -2.22 -7.72 -9.31
N ARG A 90 -1.05 -7.86 -9.94
CA ARG A 90 -0.94 -8.24 -11.36
C ARG A 90 -1.57 -9.60 -11.63
N ARG A 91 -1.36 -10.57 -10.73
CA ARG A 91 -2.05 -11.85 -10.80
C ARG A 91 -3.57 -11.70 -10.77
N ALA A 92 -4.08 -10.86 -9.88
CA ALA A 92 -5.52 -10.59 -9.77
C ALA A 92 -6.07 -9.92 -11.04
N GLU A 93 -5.30 -9.03 -11.69
CA GLU A 93 -5.65 -8.40 -12.97
C GLU A 93 -5.80 -9.45 -14.08
N VAL A 94 -4.85 -10.38 -14.21
CA VAL A 94 -4.93 -11.46 -15.21
C VAL A 94 -6.17 -12.35 -14.95
N LEU A 95 -6.43 -12.71 -13.69
CA LEU A 95 -7.61 -13.48 -13.33
C LEU A 95 -8.93 -12.74 -13.60
N ALA A 96 -8.95 -11.43 -13.41
CA ALA A 96 -10.11 -10.60 -13.77
C ALA A 96 -10.31 -10.59 -15.29
N HIS A 97 -9.22 -10.51 -16.08
CA HIS A 97 -9.25 -10.59 -17.54
C HIS A 97 -9.83 -11.92 -18.03
N VAL A 98 -9.39 -13.04 -17.46
CA VAL A 98 -9.97 -14.37 -17.76
C VAL A 98 -11.47 -14.40 -17.46
N SER A 99 -11.89 -13.90 -16.29
CA SER A 99 -13.30 -13.83 -15.94
C SER A 99 -14.13 -12.94 -16.87
N MET A 100 -13.56 -11.84 -17.37
CA MET A 100 -14.20 -10.97 -18.36
C MET A 100 -14.39 -11.69 -19.70
N LYS A 101 -13.36 -12.41 -20.17
CA LYS A 101 -13.44 -13.21 -21.40
C LYS A 101 -14.52 -14.29 -21.27
N GLN A 102 -14.56 -15.03 -20.16
CA GLN A 102 -15.61 -16.01 -19.90
C GLN A 102 -17.00 -15.37 -19.97
N SER A 103 -17.18 -14.21 -19.31
CA SER A 103 -18.46 -13.51 -19.33
C SER A 103 -18.87 -13.03 -20.73
N ALA A 104 -17.90 -12.58 -21.55
CA ALA A 104 -18.14 -12.16 -22.93
C ALA A 104 -18.65 -13.31 -23.83
N GLU A 105 -18.29 -14.54 -23.51
CA GLU A 105 -18.73 -15.76 -24.21
C GLU A 105 -19.96 -16.40 -23.56
N GLY A 106 -20.59 -15.77 -22.58
CA GLY A 106 -21.73 -16.32 -21.85
C GLY A 106 -21.38 -17.48 -20.91
N LEU A 107 -20.08 -17.68 -20.63
CA LEU A 107 -19.61 -18.70 -19.72
C LEU A 107 -19.69 -18.21 -18.26
N VAL A 108 -19.94 -19.13 -17.35
CA VAL A 108 -19.97 -18.81 -15.91
C VAL A 108 -18.54 -18.86 -15.36
N PRO A 109 -18.01 -17.75 -14.79
CA PRO A 109 -16.70 -17.78 -14.17
C PRO A 109 -16.61 -18.87 -13.10
N ALA A 110 -15.63 -19.76 -13.24
CA ALA A 110 -15.45 -20.86 -12.30
C ALA A 110 -15.18 -20.28 -10.91
N ALA A 111 -16.03 -20.64 -9.93
CA ALA A 111 -15.81 -20.27 -8.54
C ALA A 111 -14.41 -20.73 -8.13
N LYS A 112 -13.67 -19.86 -7.40
CA LYS A 112 -12.35 -20.22 -6.87
C LYS A 112 -12.50 -21.50 -6.06
N SER A 113 -12.06 -22.62 -6.62
CA SER A 113 -12.05 -23.87 -5.89
C SER A 113 -10.86 -23.90 -4.93
N GLY A 114 -11.08 -24.46 -3.77
CA GLY A 114 -10.13 -24.59 -2.67
C GLY A 114 -8.68 -24.97 -3.04
N ARG A 115 -8.12 -25.96 -2.37
CA ARG A 115 -6.68 -26.28 -2.35
C ARG A 115 -6.06 -26.80 -3.67
N ASN A 116 -6.85 -27.24 -4.66
CA ASN A 116 -6.31 -27.80 -5.90
C ASN A 116 -6.46 -26.81 -7.07
N ARG A 117 -5.35 -26.15 -7.38
CA ARG A 117 -5.22 -25.15 -8.45
C ARG A 117 -5.42 -25.76 -9.84
N ASP A 118 -4.84 -26.92 -10.06
CA ASP A 118 -4.85 -27.59 -11.36
C ASP A 118 -6.27 -27.97 -11.77
N VAL A 119 -7.05 -28.54 -10.86
CA VAL A 119 -8.47 -28.86 -11.08
C VAL A 119 -9.30 -27.60 -11.37
N TRP A 120 -8.97 -26.47 -10.72
CA TRP A 120 -9.67 -25.21 -10.97
C TRP A 120 -9.34 -24.65 -12.35
N GLU A 121 -8.08 -24.72 -12.77
CA GLU A 121 -7.62 -24.31 -14.09
C GLU A 121 -8.26 -25.20 -15.20
N GLU A 122 -8.22 -26.52 -15.05
CA GLU A 122 -8.88 -27.46 -15.96
C GLU A 122 -10.38 -27.14 -16.13
N ARG A 123 -11.08 -26.80 -15.05
CA ARG A 123 -12.49 -26.39 -15.12
C ARG A 123 -12.71 -25.09 -15.89
N ILE A 124 -11.77 -24.13 -15.81
CA ILE A 124 -11.83 -22.92 -16.62
C ILE A 124 -11.66 -23.26 -18.09
N LEU A 125 -10.62 -24.02 -18.42
CA LEU A 125 -10.26 -24.34 -19.80
C LEU A 125 -11.28 -25.24 -20.48
N ALA A 126 -11.91 -26.15 -19.74
CA ALA A 126 -12.95 -27.05 -20.25
C ALA A 126 -14.23 -26.34 -20.69
N GLN A 127 -14.48 -25.10 -20.28
CA GLN A 127 -15.67 -24.32 -20.67
C GLN A 127 -15.57 -23.79 -22.09
N TYR A 128 -14.37 -23.62 -22.65
CA TYR A 128 -14.17 -23.03 -23.96
C TYR A 128 -14.37 -24.06 -25.07
N ALA A 129 -15.40 -23.89 -25.88
CA ALA A 129 -15.67 -24.71 -27.07
C ALA A 129 -14.77 -24.33 -28.25
N ASN A 130 -14.42 -23.03 -28.40
CA ASN A 130 -13.57 -22.56 -29.47
C ASN A 130 -12.08 -22.74 -29.11
N PRO A 131 -11.29 -23.47 -29.95
CA PRO A 131 -9.88 -23.73 -29.67
C PRO A 131 -9.01 -22.47 -29.53
N LEU A 132 -9.31 -21.40 -30.26
CA LEU A 132 -8.51 -20.15 -30.18
C LEU A 132 -8.79 -19.41 -28.87
N HIS A 133 -10.05 -19.40 -28.40
CA HIS A 133 -10.39 -18.83 -27.10
C HIS A 133 -9.79 -19.64 -25.95
N LYS A 134 -9.81 -20.98 -26.07
CA LYS A 134 -9.16 -21.87 -25.10
C LYS A 134 -7.66 -21.60 -25.05
N PHE A 135 -6.97 -21.53 -26.18
CA PHE A 135 -5.55 -21.22 -26.26
C PHE A 135 -5.20 -19.87 -25.62
N GLY A 136 -6.02 -18.82 -25.87
CA GLY A 136 -5.86 -17.53 -25.23
C GLY A 136 -6.00 -17.59 -23.70
N ALA A 137 -6.93 -18.43 -23.20
CA ALA A 137 -7.10 -18.65 -21.75
C ALA A 137 -5.93 -19.48 -21.16
N GLU A 138 -5.39 -20.45 -21.90
CA GLU A 138 -4.19 -21.21 -21.52
C GLU A 138 -2.99 -20.27 -21.34
N CYS A 139 -2.76 -19.34 -22.26
CA CYS A 139 -1.71 -18.32 -22.16
C CYS A 139 -1.89 -17.44 -20.89
N ASP A 140 -3.10 -16.97 -20.62
CA ASP A 140 -3.39 -16.19 -19.40
C ASP A 140 -3.12 -17.01 -18.13
N MET A 141 -3.46 -18.30 -18.11
CA MET A 141 -3.22 -19.18 -16.97
C MET A 141 -1.74 -19.48 -16.75
N GLU A 142 -0.93 -19.52 -17.81
CA GLU A 142 0.54 -19.62 -17.68
C GLU A 142 1.13 -18.39 -16.98
N VAL A 143 0.65 -17.20 -17.31
CA VAL A 143 1.05 -15.95 -16.63
C VAL A 143 0.65 -16.00 -15.16
N VAL A 144 -0.56 -16.47 -14.84
CA VAL A 144 -1.01 -16.68 -13.45
C VAL A 144 -0.07 -17.62 -12.70
N ARG A 145 0.30 -18.77 -13.30
CA ARG A 145 1.25 -19.74 -12.72
C ARG A 145 2.62 -19.10 -12.48
N ALA A 146 3.10 -18.27 -13.44
CA ALA A 146 4.36 -17.57 -13.27
C ALA A 146 4.33 -16.62 -12.07
N TYR A 147 3.25 -15.83 -11.89
CA TYR A 147 3.10 -14.98 -10.70
C TYR A 147 3.01 -15.80 -9.42
N ASP A 148 2.30 -16.92 -9.41
CA ASP A 148 2.19 -17.79 -8.24
C ASP A 148 3.58 -18.28 -7.80
N ARG A 149 4.39 -18.80 -8.72
CA ARG A 149 5.76 -19.23 -8.41
C ARG A 149 6.61 -18.08 -7.84
N GLN A 150 6.49 -16.87 -8.38
CA GLN A 150 7.27 -15.73 -7.87
C GLN A 150 6.75 -15.25 -6.50
N ILE A 151 5.45 -15.28 -6.26
CA ILE A 151 4.87 -14.95 -4.95
C ILE A 151 5.35 -15.95 -3.90
N ASP A 152 5.33 -17.25 -4.20
CA ASP A 152 5.80 -18.29 -3.28
C ASP A 152 7.29 -18.12 -2.94
N ARG A 153 8.13 -17.81 -3.94
CA ARG A 153 9.56 -17.50 -3.72
C ARG A 153 9.76 -16.27 -2.83
N LEU A 154 8.97 -15.21 -3.07
CA LEU A 154 9.03 -14.01 -2.25
C LEU A 154 8.54 -14.28 -0.83
N ASP A 155 7.51 -15.11 -0.64
CA ASP A 155 7.00 -15.49 0.67
C ASP A 155 8.04 -16.27 1.48
N LEU A 156 8.78 -17.18 0.85
CA LEU A 156 9.90 -17.88 1.48
C LEU A 156 11.01 -16.92 1.91
N GLU A 157 11.39 -15.98 1.04
CA GLU A 157 12.42 -15.00 1.37
C GLU A 157 11.97 -14.02 2.46
N VAL A 158 10.72 -13.54 2.39
CA VAL A 158 10.11 -12.71 3.44
C VAL A 158 10.11 -13.45 4.78
N ALA A 159 9.76 -14.74 4.79
CA ALA A 159 9.79 -15.56 6.02
C ALA A 159 11.21 -15.72 6.57
N ARG A 160 12.20 -15.89 5.70
CA ARG A 160 13.62 -16.00 6.08
C ARG A 160 14.15 -14.70 6.68
N GLN A 161 13.86 -13.58 6.03
CA GLN A 161 14.29 -12.26 6.50
C GLN A 161 13.53 -11.81 7.75
N ALA A 162 12.27 -12.19 7.88
CA ALA A 162 11.45 -11.87 9.06
C ALA A 162 12.11 -12.32 10.35
N LYS A 163 12.77 -13.49 10.37
CA LYS A 163 13.48 -14.01 11.55
C LYS A 163 14.53 -13.04 12.10
N LYS A 164 15.11 -12.18 11.26
CA LYS A 164 16.08 -11.15 11.65
C LYS A 164 15.42 -9.92 12.28
N HIS A 165 14.12 -9.76 12.09
CA HIS A 165 13.36 -8.60 12.52
C HIS A 165 12.26 -8.94 13.54
N LEU A 166 12.34 -10.12 14.18
CA LEU A 166 11.41 -10.59 15.20
C LEU A 166 11.63 -9.82 16.53
N GLY A 167 11.29 -8.53 16.52
CA GLY A 167 11.27 -7.69 17.71
C GLY A 167 9.89 -7.68 18.37
N ARG A 168 9.80 -7.01 19.52
CA ARG A 168 8.58 -6.84 20.30
C ARG A 168 7.41 -6.36 19.45
N ASP A 169 7.63 -5.34 18.62
CA ASP A 169 6.58 -4.72 17.80
C ASP A 169 5.98 -5.69 16.77
N TYR A 170 6.81 -6.55 16.19
CA TYR A 170 6.31 -7.60 15.31
C TYR A 170 5.40 -8.59 16.05
N HIS A 171 5.82 -9.06 17.25
CA HIS A 171 5.01 -9.97 18.05
C HIS A 171 3.71 -9.32 18.51
N LEU A 172 3.73 -8.05 18.89
CA LEU A 172 2.52 -7.29 19.19
C LEU A 172 1.57 -7.24 17.99
N LEU A 173 2.06 -6.94 16.80
CA LEU A 173 1.25 -6.93 15.58
C LEU A 173 0.61 -8.30 15.29
N GLN A 174 1.28 -9.41 15.62
CA GLN A 174 0.71 -10.75 15.45
C GLN A 174 -0.46 -11.04 16.42
N THR A 175 -0.62 -10.30 17.51
CA THR A 175 -1.77 -10.43 18.41
C THR A 175 -3.04 -9.77 17.87
N VAL A 176 -2.90 -8.91 16.83
CA VAL A 176 -4.04 -8.23 16.21
C VAL A 176 -4.82 -9.24 15.35
N PRO A 177 -6.12 -9.44 15.61
CA PRO A 177 -6.91 -10.37 14.81
C PRO A 177 -6.84 -10.08 13.31
N GLY A 178 -6.60 -11.12 12.51
CA GLY A 178 -6.47 -11.00 11.05
C GLY A 178 -5.11 -10.52 10.56
N VAL A 179 -4.18 -10.17 11.44
CA VAL A 179 -2.81 -9.79 11.07
C VAL A 179 -1.91 -11.04 11.13
N GLY A 180 -1.66 -11.63 9.96
CA GLY A 180 -0.66 -12.70 9.79
C GLY A 180 0.73 -12.14 9.48
N GLN A 181 1.69 -13.04 9.21
CA GLN A 181 3.10 -12.70 9.01
C GLN A 181 3.31 -11.58 7.96
N VAL A 182 2.77 -11.74 6.76
CA VAL A 182 2.95 -10.76 5.66
C VAL A 182 2.33 -9.41 6.01
N LEU A 183 1.12 -9.40 6.59
CA LEU A 183 0.46 -8.15 6.97
C LEU A 183 1.19 -7.45 8.12
N GLY A 184 1.63 -8.20 9.14
CA GLY A 184 2.41 -7.67 10.26
C GLY A 184 3.72 -7.03 9.79
N LEU A 185 4.47 -7.72 8.93
CA LEU A 185 5.68 -7.16 8.35
C LEU A 185 5.40 -5.96 7.45
N THR A 186 4.34 -6.00 6.64
CA THR A 186 3.95 -4.86 5.82
C THR A 186 3.63 -3.64 6.69
N ILE A 187 2.85 -3.81 7.76
CA ILE A 187 2.54 -2.72 8.70
C ILE A 187 3.83 -2.21 9.34
N LEU A 188 4.68 -3.09 9.86
CA LEU A 188 5.93 -2.75 10.52
C LEU A 188 6.88 -1.95 9.61
N PHE A 189 7.09 -2.42 8.38
CA PHE A 189 8.02 -1.77 7.44
C PHE A 189 7.42 -0.59 6.68
N GLU A 190 6.12 -0.44 6.59
CA GLU A 190 5.49 0.76 5.99
C GLU A 190 5.24 1.86 7.01
N MET A 191 5.03 1.52 8.26
CA MET A 191 4.93 2.46 9.37
C MET A 191 6.30 3.00 9.80
N ASP A 192 7.31 2.12 9.85
CA ASP A 192 8.64 2.30 10.41
C ASP A 192 8.60 2.47 11.95
N ALA A 193 8.44 3.69 12.45
CA ALA A 193 8.29 3.97 13.87
C ALA A 193 6.97 4.71 14.14
N VAL A 194 6.23 4.30 15.18
CA VAL A 194 4.99 4.97 15.57
C VAL A 194 5.23 6.41 16.03
N ALA A 195 6.41 6.67 16.63
CA ALA A 195 6.83 8.00 17.07
C ALA A 195 6.90 9.07 15.96
N ARG A 196 6.89 8.66 14.68
CA ARG A 196 6.76 9.57 13.52
C ARG A 196 5.44 10.34 13.52
N PHE A 197 4.44 9.83 14.19
CA PHE A 197 3.08 10.36 14.14
C PHE A 197 2.73 10.98 15.49
N PRO A 198 2.56 12.31 15.56
CA PRO A 198 2.22 12.99 16.81
C PRO A 198 0.91 12.49 17.45
N THR A 199 -0.05 12.11 16.60
CA THR A 199 -1.36 11.62 17.05
C THR A 199 -1.83 10.40 16.25
N ALA A 200 -2.75 9.64 16.84
CA ALA A 200 -3.42 8.56 16.12
C ALA A 200 -4.18 9.04 14.87
N LYS A 201 -4.62 10.31 14.82
CA LYS A 201 -5.26 10.90 13.63
C LYS A 201 -4.25 11.03 12.49
N ASP A 202 -3.03 11.44 12.77
CA ASP A 202 -1.96 11.59 11.78
C ASP A 202 -1.58 10.23 11.20
N PHE A 203 -1.46 9.21 12.04
CA PHE A 203 -1.24 7.84 11.61
C PHE A 203 -2.38 7.33 10.72
N LEU A 204 -3.64 7.50 11.12
CA LEU A 204 -4.80 7.10 10.32
C LEU A 204 -4.88 7.86 8.99
N SER A 205 -4.51 9.13 8.97
CA SER A 205 -4.40 9.94 7.75
C SER A 205 -3.32 9.39 6.83
N TYR A 206 -2.14 9.10 7.37
CA TYR A 206 -1.04 8.47 6.63
C TYR A 206 -1.44 7.09 6.09
N CYS A 207 -2.22 6.30 6.82
CA CYS A 207 -2.77 5.02 6.36
C CYS A 207 -3.91 5.18 5.32
N ARG A 208 -4.31 6.38 4.92
CA ARG A 208 -5.45 6.66 4.04
C ARG A 208 -6.78 6.08 4.55
N LEU A 209 -6.94 5.96 5.86
CA LEU A 209 -8.13 5.39 6.50
C LEU A 209 -9.13 6.44 6.96
N VAL A 210 -8.74 7.72 6.91
CA VAL A 210 -9.62 8.86 7.11
C VAL A 210 -9.59 9.75 5.87
N LYS A 211 -10.71 10.41 5.60
CA LYS A 211 -10.82 11.38 4.51
C LYS A 211 -10.80 12.78 5.09
N GLY A 212 -10.07 13.68 4.44
CA GLY A 212 -10.19 15.10 4.69
C GLY A 212 -11.54 15.63 4.21
N SER A 213 -11.99 16.76 4.74
CA SER A 213 -13.16 17.48 4.25
C SER A 213 -12.75 18.79 3.59
N VAL A 214 -13.41 19.14 2.52
CA VAL A 214 -13.34 20.49 1.93
C VAL A 214 -14.54 21.25 2.45
N ALA A 215 -14.28 22.31 3.21
CA ALA A 215 -15.33 23.19 3.71
C ALA A 215 -15.11 24.62 3.19
N SER A 216 -16.18 25.34 2.92
CA SER A 216 -16.18 26.75 2.54
C SER A 216 -17.38 27.42 3.16
N ALA A 217 -17.19 28.57 3.79
CA ALA A 217 -18.22 29.29 4.52
C ALA A 217 -18.97 28.41 5.56
N GLY A 218 -18.23 27.59 6.32
CA GLY A 218 -18.79 26.70 7.33
C GLY A 218 -19.52 25.45 6.80
N LYS A 219 -19.67 25.30 5.47
CA LYS A 219 -20.36 24.15 4.86
C LYS A 219 -19.35 23.17 4.24
N VAL A 220 -19.50 21.87 4.55
CA VAL A 220 -18.70 20.80 3.94
C VAL A 220 -19.15 20.61 2.48
N LYS A 221 -18.26 20.91 1.52
CA LYS A 221 -18.53 20.81 0.07
C LYS A 221 -18.13 19.45 -0.52
N GLY A 222 -17.27 18.69 0.16
CA GLY A 222 -16.79 17.40 -0.34
C GLY A 222 -15.76 16.74 0.54
N LEU A 223 -15.29 15.58 0.12
CA LEU A 223 -14.22 14.83 0.77
C LEU A 223 -12.97 14.82 -0.12
N THR A 224 -11.80 14.96 0.50
CA THR A 224 -10.49 15.02 -0.19
C THR A 224 -9.48 14.06 0.44
N GLY A 225 -8.27 14.04 -0.10
CA GLY A 225 -7.13 13.33 0.50
C GLY A 225 -7.04 11.84 0.19
N GLY A 226 -7.87 11.31 -0.73
CA GLY A 226 -7.87 9.87 -1.04
C GLY A 226 -6.56 9.31 -1.62
N LYS A 227 -5.69 10.18 -2.17
CA LYS A 227 -4.37 9.80 -2.72
C LYS A 227 -3.20 10.13 -1.79
N MET A 228 -3.40 10.95 -0.75
CA MET A 228 -2.37 11.31 0.21
C MET A 228 -2.13 10.19 1.22
N GLY A 229 -0.87 9.92 1.55
CA GLY A 229 -0.46 8.89 2.50
C GLY A 229 -0.13 7.53 1.86
N ASN A 230 -0.06 6.48 2.67
CA ASN A 230 0.46 5.17 2.33
C ASN A 230 -0.63 4.19 1.87
N ALA A 231 -0.59 3.79 0.59
CA ALA A 231 -1.56 2.85 0.02
C ALA A 231 -1.36 1.41 0.52
N TYR A 232 -0.13 1.03 0.88
CA TYR A 232 0.18 -0.30 1.38
C TYR A 232 -0.36 -0.53 2.79
N LEU A 233 -0.29 0.49 3.66
CA LEU A 233 -0.94 0.45 4.98
C LEU A 233 -2.46 0.39 4.85
N ARG A 234 -3.04 1.17 3.94
CA ARG A 234 -4.48 1.09 3.66
C ARG A 234 -4.89 -0.32 3.26
N TRP A 235 -4.13 -0.94 2.36
CA TRP A 235 -4.36 -2.33 1.94
C TRP A 235 -4.22 -3.28 3.11
N ALA A 236 -3.11 -3.21 3.87
CA ALA A 236 -2.83 -4.13 4.96
C ALA A 236 -3.92 -4.12 6.04
N PHE A 237 -4.35 -2.94 6.48
CA PHE A 237 -5.44 -2.83 7.44
C PHE A 237 -6.80 -3.23 6.85
N GLY A 238 -7.03 -3.00 5.56
CA GLY A 238 -8.20 -3.47 4.85
C GLY A 238 -8.31 -5.01 4.82
N GLU A 239 -7.22 -5.68 4.47
CA GLU A 239 -7.13 -7.15 4.49
C GLU A 239 -7.26 -7.70 5.93
N ALA A 240 -6.55 -7.10 6.89
CA ALA A 240 -6.65 -7.48 8.29
C ALA A 240 -8.10 -7.42 8.79
N ALA A 241 -8.85 -6.36 8.44
CA ALA A 241 -10.25 -6.22 8.82
C ALA A 241 -11.14 -7.33 8.21
N VAL A 242 -10.90 -7.70 6.95
CA VAL A 242 -11.64 -8.79 6.28
C VAL A 242 -11.33 -10.15 6.92
N LEU A 243 -10.05 -10.42 7.22
CA LEU A 243 -9.60 -11.66 7.85
C LEU A 243 -10.08 -11.76 9.30
N ALA A 244 -9.98 -10.69 10.09
CA ALA A 244 -10.46 -10.62 11.47
C ALA A 244 -11.97 -10.95 11.57
N LYS A 245 -12.76 -10.41 10.65
CA LYS A 245 -14.20 -10.71 10.56
C LYS A 245 -14.48 -12.20 10.34
N ARG A 246 -13.61 -12.90 9.61
CA ARG A 246 -13.77 -14.34 9.31
C ARG A 246 -13.32 -15.25 10.45
N SER A 247 -12.23 -14.87 11.13
CA SER A 247 -11.52 -15.74 12.06
C SER A 247 -11.77 -15.45 13.54
N HIS A 248 -12.26 -14.26 13.90
CA HIS A 248 -12.36 -13.86 15.30
C HIS A 248 -13.81 -13.77 15.79
N PRO A 249 -14.23 -14.63 16.75
CA PRO A 249 -15.63 -14.73 17.17
C PRO A 249 -16.24 -13.42 17.67
N LEU A 250 -15.48 -12.64 18.44
CA LEU A 250 -15.97 -11.36 19.03
C LEU A 250 -16.03 -10.23 18.00
N LEU A 251 -15.16 -10.22 16.99
CA LEU A 251 -15.14 -9.19 15.96
C LEU A 251 -16.19 -9.43 14.86
N LYS A 252 -16.59 -10.66 14.62
CA LYS A 252 -17.58 -10.99 13.60
C LYS A 252 -18.92 -10.25 13.81
N PRO A 253 -19.60 -10.33 14.99
CA PRO A 253 -20.85 -9.63 15.20
C PRO A 253 -20.72 -8.10 15.14
N TYR A 254 -19.58 -7.60 15.59
CA TYR A 254 -19.28 -6.16 15.51
C TYR A 254 -19.12 -5.69 14.05
N ALA A 255 -18.37 -6.44 13.24
CA ALA A 255 -18.18 -6.14 11.83
C ALA A 255 -19.51 -6.26 11.04
N GLU A 256 -20.36 -7.24 11.36
CA GLU A 256 -21.67 -7.41 10.76
C GLU A 256 -22.59 -6.22 11.05
N ARG A 257 -22.61 -5.70 12.29
CA ARG A 257 -23.33 -4.46 12.64
C ARG A 257 -22.84 -3.25 11.85
N LEU A 258 -21.51 -3.12 11.66
CA LEU A 258 -20.96 -2.04 10.83
C LEU A 258 -21.37 -2.17 9.37
N VAL A 259 -21.38 -3.38 8.84
CA VAL A 259 -21.79 -3.66 7.45
C VAL A 259 -23.29 -3.40 7.28
N ALA A 260 -24.13 -3.84 8.21
CA ALA A 260 -25.58 -3.60 8.18
C ALA A 260 -25.90 -2.09 8.21
N LYS A 261 -25.18 -1.31 9.04
CA LYS A 261 -25.42 0.14 9.18
C LYS A 261 -24.87 0.98 8.04
N HIS A 262 -23.70 0.62 7.48
CA HIS A 262 -22.93 1.48 6.57
C HIS A 262 -22.70 0.88 5.19
N GLY A 263 -23.14 -0.35 4.94
CA GLY A 263 -22.80 -1.12 3.75
C GLY A 263 -21.42 -1.79 3.83
N LYS A 264 -21.20 -2.78 2.98
CA LYS A 264 -20.01 -3.67 3.01
C LYS A 264 -18.69 -2.90 2.96
N PHE A 265 -18.54 -1.99 2.01
CA PHE A 265 -17.25 -1.29 1.81
C PHE A 265 -16.95 -0.31 2.93
N ARG A 266 -17.93 0.49 3.33
CA ARG A 266 -17.77 1.49 4.38
C ARG A 266 -17.63 0.85 5.76
N GLY A 267 -18.38 -0.21 6.04
CA GLY A 267 -18.28 -0.97 7.29
C GLY A 267 -16.89 -1.57 7.49
N ASN A 268 -16.33 -2.21 6.45
CA ASN A 268 -14.96 -2.74 6.50
C ASN A 268 -13.91 -1.63 6.65
N ALA A 269 -14.08 -0.46 6.00
CA ALA A 269 -13.16 0.66 6.14
C ALA A 269 -13.17 1.25 7.57
N ILE A 270 -14.34 1.31 8.22
CA ILE A 270 -14.47 1.74 9.62
C ILE A 270 -13.75 0.75 10.54
N LEU A 271 -13.91 -0.56 10.31
CA LEU A 271 -13.20 -1.59 11.09
C LEU A 271 -11.69 -1.46 10.91
N ALA A 272 -11.19 -1.32 9.67
CA ALA A 272 -9.78 -1.12 9.37
C ALA A 272 -9.20 0.11 10.09
N ALA A 273 -9.94 1.23 10.11
CA ALA A 273 -9.53 2.44 10.82
C ALA A 273 -9.45 2.23 12.35
N LYS A 274 -10.39 1.46 12.92
CA LYS A 274 -10.35 1.13 14.36
C LYS A 274 -9.16 0.21 14.69
N MET A 275 -8.87 -0.77 13.84
CA MET A 275 -7.70 -1.65 14.00
C MET A 275 -6.39 -0.85 13.90
N ALA A 276 -6.26 0.04 12.93
CA ALA A 276 -5.09 0.90 12.81
C ALA A 276 -4.92 1.81 14.03
N ARG A 277 -6.02 2.34 14.60
CA ARG A 277 -5.96 3.12 15.84
C ARG A 277 -5.49 2.26 17.02
N ALA A 278 -5.95 1.03 17.14
CA ALA A 278 -5.48 0.11 18.16
C ALA A 278 -3.97 -0.15 18.02
N VAL A 279 -3.50 -0.43 16.81
CA VAL A 279 -2.06 -0.63 16.52
C VAL A 279 -1.22 0.59 16.89
N TYR A 280 -1.72 1.80 16.69
CA TYR A 280 -1.02 3.02 17.11
C TYR A 280 -0.78 3.10 18.63
N HIS A 281 -1.69 2.56 19.43
CA HIS A 281 -1.64 2.62 20.89
C HIS A 281 -1.00 1.36 21.54
N MET A 282 -0.59 0.40 20.76
CA MET A 282 0.11 -0.82 21.25
C MET A 282 1.57 -0.57 21.48
#